data_6784297f14d8ec2010c062e6b2c7b3e6
#
_entry.id   6784297f14d8ec2010c062e6b2c7b3e6
#
_cell.length_a   1.000
_cell.length_b   1.000
_cell.length_c   1.000
_cell.angle_alpha   90.00
_cell.angle_beta   90.00
_cell.angle_gamma   90.00
#
_symmetry.space_group_name_H-M   'P 1'
#
loop_
_entity.id
_entity.type
_entity.pdbx_description
1 polymer ?
#
loop_
_entity_poly.entity_id
_entity_poly.type
_entity_poly.pdbx_seq_one_letter_code
_entity_poly.pdbx_strand_id
1 'polypeptide(L)'
;CKFCQNWDMSKSREMDTLADAASPAELAATARRLGCASVAFTYNDPTVFMEYAIDVAQACREADVRTVAVTAGYICPQPREEFFAGIDAANVDLKAFTERFYRHVCGAELAPVLDTLVYLKRETRVWLEITTLLIPGENDSDAELDAMTRWIAAELGPDVPLHFSAFHPDWKMTDRPATPPATLTRARHLAMRNGLRYVYTGNVHDAVGGSTW
;
A
#
# COMPACT_ATOMS: atom_id res chain seq x y z
N CYS A 1 6.38 3.79 -11.04
CA CYS A 1 7.45 2.83 -10.71
C CYS A 1 7.79 1.96 -11.92
N LYS A 2 9.05 1.51 -12.06
CA LYS A 2 9.48 0.65 -13.18
C LYS A 2 8.93 -0.78 -13.10
N PHE A 3 8.54 -1.23 -11.91
CA PHE A 3 8.03 -2.57 -11.60
C PHE A 3 6.51 -2.63 -11.44
N CYS A 4 5.77 -1.73 -12.09
CA CYS A 4 4.33 -1.63 -11.92
C CYS A 4 3.62 -2.91 -12.39
N GLN A 5 2.94 -3.62 -11.48
CA GLN A 5 2.18 -4.84 -11.79
C GLN A 5 0.78 -4.52 -12.37
N ASN A 6 0.38 -3.24 -12.31
CA ASN A 6 -0.89 -2.74 -12.86
C ASN A 6 -0.63 -1.78 -14.04
N TRP A 7 0.47 -2.00 -14.79
CA TRP A 7 0.88 -1.06 -15.86
C TRP A 7 -0.12 -1.01 -17.01
N ASP A 8 -0.78 -2.09 -17.30
CA ASP A 8 -1.83 -2.20 -18.32
C ASP A 8 -3.00 -1.27 -18.03
N MET A 9 -3.40 -1.12 -16.75
CA MET A 9 -4.42 -0.15 -16.34
C MET A 9 -3.85 1.25 -16.10
N SER A 10 -2.73 1.35 -15.39
CA SER A 10 -2.21 2.66 -14.96
C SER A 10 -1.46 3.43 -16.05
N LYS A 11 -1.07 2.80 -17.17
CA LYS A 11 -0.27 3.38 -18.25
C LYS A 11 -0.94 3.31 -19.61
N SER A 12 -1.93 2.46 -19.81
CA SER A 12 -2.71 2.41 -21.03
C SER A 12 -3.58 3.66 -21.19
N ARG A 13 -3.73 4.13 -22.41
CA ARG A 13 -4.69 5.16 -22.79
C ARG A 13 -5.90 4.59 -23.56
N GLU A 14 -5.93 3.27 -23.74
CA GLU A 14 -6.98 2.53 -24.45
C GLU A 14 -7.98 1.90 -23.47
N MET A 15 -8.23 2.56 -22.35
CA MET A 15 -8.91 1.99 -21.17
C MET A 15 -10.45 1.99 -21.24
N ASP A 16 -11.06 2.46 -22.32
CA ASP A 16 -12.52 2.53 -22.45
C ASP A 16 -13.22 1.16 -22.35
N THR A 17 -12.46 0.06 -22.45
CA THR A 17 -12.97 -1.31 -22.37
C THR A 17 -12.94 -1.92 -20.96
N LEU A 18 -12.24 -1.29 -20.01
CA LEU A 18 -12.06 -1.81 -18.65
C LEU A 18 -12.71 -0.93 -17.56
N ALA A 19 -13.41 0.13 -17.97
CA ALA A 19 -14.04 1.07 -17.05
C ALA A 19 -15.55 1.11 -17.28
N ASP A 20 -16.30 0.83 -16.22
CA ASP A 20 -17.74 1.10 -16.17
C ASP A 20 -17.98 2.43 -15.45
N ALA A 21 -18.90 3.23 -15.96
CA ALA A 21 -19.31 4.45 -15.29
C ALA A 21 -20.18 4.09 -14.08
N ALA A 22 -19.84 4.57 -12.91
CA ALA A 22 -20.62 4.41 -11.69
C ALA A 22 -20.59 5.70 -10.87
N SER A 23 -21.75 6.17 -10.44
CA SER A 23 -21.83 7.27 -9.48
C SER A 23 -21.43 6.80 -8.08
N PRO A 24 -20.95 7.70 -7.21
CA PRO A 24 -20.67 7.39 -5.81
C PRO A 24 -21.83 6.66 -5.09
N ALA A 25 -23.06 7.13 -5.31
CA ALA A 25 -24.26 6.52 -4.71
C ALA A 25 -24.53 5.09 -5.22
N GLU A 26 -24.32 4.83 -6.51
CA GLU A 26 -24.47 3.48 -7.09
C GLU A 26 -23.45 2.51 -6.54
N LEU A 27 -22.19 2.94 -6.36
CA LEU A 27 -21.15 2.11 -5.75
C LEU A 27 -21.50 1.75 -4.30
N ALA A 28 -21.85 2.73 -3.50
CA ALA A 28 -22.23 2.53 -2.09
C ALA A 28 -23.45 1.62 -1.96
N ALA A 29 -24.50 1.85 -2.75
CA ALA A 29 -25.69 1.01 -2.77
C ALA A 29 -25.41 -0.43 -3.21
N THR A 30 -24.54 -0.60 -4.19
CA THR A 30 -24.11 -1.93 -4.67
C THR A 30 -23.29 -2.67 -3.62
N ALA A 31 -22.32 -2.01 -2.99
CA ALA A 31 -21.54 -2.59 -1.89
C ALA A 31 -22.44 -3.06 -0.75
N ARG A 32 -23.38 -2.22 -0.31
CA ARG A 32 -24.35 -2.58 0.71
C ARG A 32 -25.24 -3.76 0.31
N ARG A 33 -25.77 -3.76 -0.92
CA ARG A 33 -26.61 -4.85 -1.44
C ARG A 33 -25.88 -6.19 -1.49
N LEU A 34 -24.57 -6.15 -1.80
CA LEU A 34 -23.73 -7.36 -1.84
C LEU A 34 -23.20 -7.78 -0.46
N GLY A 35 -23.51 -7.03 0.60
CA GLY A 35 -23.04 -7.31 1.95
C GLY A 35 -21.54 -7.07 2.14
N CYS A 36 -20.92 -6.20 1.31
CA CYS A 36 -19.53 -5.84 1.46
C CYS A 36 -19.32 -5.03 2.75
N ALA A 37 -18.29 -5.38 3.51
CA ALA A 37 -17.92 -4.63 4.71
C ALA A 37 -17.25 -3.28 4.37
N SER A 38 -16.63 -3.20 3.19
CA SER A 38 -15.91 -2.01 2.74
C SER A 38 -15.82 -1.92 1.22
N VAL A 39 -15.52 -0.70 0.74
CA VAL A 39 -15.08 -0.41 -0.63
C VAL A 39 -13.59 -0.03 -0.56
N ALA A 40 -12.77 -0.65 -1.40
CA ALA A 40 -11.34 -0.35 -1.49
C ALA A 40 -11.00 0.42 -2.77
N PHE A 41 -10.33 1.55 -2.62
CA PHE A 41 -9.70 2.29 -3.71
C PHE A 41 -8.32 1.69 -3.96
N THR A 42 -8.18 0.95 -5.05
CA THR A 42 -6.96 0.17 -5.34
C THR A 42 -6.64 0.11 -6.82
N TYR A 43 -5.55 -0.53 -7.21
CA TYR A 43 -4.95 -0.65 -8.53
C TYR A 43 -4.33 0.66 -9.03
N ASN A 44 -5.13 1.66 -9.39
CA ASN A 44 -4.66 3.03 -9.54
C ASN A 44 -4.60 3.69 -8.17
N ASP A 45 -3.58 4.52 -7.95
CA ASP A 45 -3.48 5.26 -6.71
C ASP A 45 -4.67 6.22 -6.57
N PRO A 46 -5.43 6.18 -5.46
CA PRO A 46 -6.60 7.03 -5.28
C PRO A 46 -6.28 8.52 -5.31
N THR A 47 -5.03 8.94 -5.14
CA THR A 47 -4.65 10.35 -5.26
C THR A 47 -4.83 10.90 -6.68
N VAL A 48 -4.87 10.05 -7.72
CA VAL A 48 -5.07 10.50 -9.11
C VAL A 48 -6.54 10.70 -9.48
N PHE A 49 -7.47 10.22 -8.63
CA PHE A 49 -8.92 10.41 -8.76
C PHE A 49 -9.56 10.80 -7.42
N MET A 50 -8.82 11.62 -6.68
CA MET A 50 -9.09 11.92 -5.27
C MET A 50 -10.50 12.49 -5.02
N GLU A 51 -10.96 13.41 -5.86
CA GLU A 51 -12.27 14.02 -5.72
C GLU A 51 -13.39 12.96 -5.80
N TYR A 52 -13.30 12.06 -6.78
CA TYR A 52 -14.24 10.96 -6.90
C TYR A 52 -14.15 9.99 -5.71
N ALA A 53 -12.95 9.69 -5.23
CA ALA A 53 -12.76 8.83 -4.06
C ALA A 53 -13.36 9.45 -2.79
N ILE A 54 -13.26 10.77 -2.60
CA ILE A 54 -13.89 11.50 -1.50
C ILE A 54 -15.42 11.40 -1.58
N ASP A 55 -16.00 11.63 -2.76
CA ASP A 55 -17.45 11.53 -2.97
C ASP A 55 -17.95 10.09 -2.71
N VAL A 56 -17.21 9.08 -3.16
CA VAL A 56 -17.53 7.67 -2.88
C VAL A 56 -17.42 7.37 -1.39
N ALA A 57 -16.40 7.89 -0.70
CA ALA A 57 -16.23 7.68 0.74
C ALA A 57 -17.38 8.29 1.53
N GLN A 58 -17.87 9.46 1.13
CA GLN A 58 -19.06 10.08 1.75
C GLN A 58 -20.31 9.20 1.52
N ALA A 59 -20.58 8.77 0.30
CA ALA A 59 -21.73 7.91 -0.02
C ALA A 59 -21.65 6.55 0.72
N CYS A 60 -20.46 5.96 0.84
CA CYS A 60 -20.23 4.74 1.60
C CYS A 60 -20.55 4.92 3.09
N ARG A 61 -20.13 6.03 3.69
CA ARG A 61 -20.40 6.36 5.09
C ARG A 61 -21.92 6.50 5.34
N GLU A 62 -22.64 7.14 4.43
CA GLU A 62 -24.13 7.27 4.50
C GLU A 62 -24.82 5.90 4.36
N ALA A 63 -24.19 4.94 3.67
CA ALA A 63 -24.65 3.58 3.49
C ALA A 63 -24.18 2.59 4.57
N ASP A 64 -23.44 3.03 5.60
CA ASP A 64 -22.78 2.19 6.61
C ASP A 64 -21.80 1.15 6.00
N VAL A 65 -21.07 1.58 4.99
CA VAL A 65 -19.99 0.82 4.34
C VAL A 65 -18.67 1.54 4.58
N ARG A 66 -17.65 0.83 5.03
CA ARG A 66 -16.31 1.40 5.29
C ARG A 66 -15.54 1.64 4.00
N THR A 67 -14.49 2.45 4.09
CA THR A 67 -13.61 2.74 2.96
C THR A 67 -12.16 2.42 3.29
N VAL A 68 -11.45 1.89 2.29
CA VAL A 68 -10.04 1.51 2.40
C VAL A 68 -9.26 2.15 1.27
N ALA A 69 -8.16 2.83 1.57
CA ALA A 69 -7.22 3.33 0.57
C ALA A 69 -6.01 2.40 0.44
N VAL A 70 -5.72 1.95 -0.78
CA VAL A 70 -4.46 1.28 -1.14
C VAL A 70 -3.66 2.27 -1.97
N THR A 71 -2.59 2.83 -1.39
CA THR A 71 -1.91 4.00 -1.94
C THR A 71 -0.39 3.93 -1.77
N ALA A 72 0.34 4.63 -2.64
CA ALA A 72 1.77 4.85 -2.46
C ALA A 72 2.08 5.87 -1.33
N GLY A 73 1.07 6.52 -0.76
CA GLY A 73 1.26 7.54 0.27
C GLY A 73 1.96 8.81 -0.22
N TYR A 74 2.12 8.98 -1.52
CA TYR A 74 2.81 10.11 -2.13
C TYR A 74 1.82 11.22 -2.43
N ILE A 75 1.45 11.97 -1.41
CA ILE A 75 0.44 13.03 -1.44
C ILE A 75 0.96 14.27 -0.69
N CYS A 76 0.63 15.47 -1.21
CA CYS A 76 0.96 16.73 -0.54
C CYS A 76 0.20 16.87 0.78
N PRO A 77 0.74 17.59 1.79
CA PRO A 77 0.10 17.72 3.10
C PRO A 77 -1.34 18.25 3.06
N GLN A 78 -1.60 19.29 2.26
CA GLN A 78 -2.92 19.92 2.22
C GLN A 78 -4.03 18.99 1.70
N PRO A 79 -3.95 18.35 0.50
CA PRO A 79 -4.97 17.42 0.03
C PRO A 79 -5.02 16.12 0.85
N ARG A 80 -3.94 15.77 1.56
CA ARG A 80 -3.86 14.59 2.42
C ARG A 80 -4.90 14.63 3.54
N GLU A 81 -5.07 15.77 4.18
CA GLU A 81 -6.03 15.95 5.27
C GLU A 81 -7.47 15.72 4.77
N GLU A 82 -7.81 16.32 3.65
CA GLU A 82 -9.13 16.19 3.03
C GLU A 82 -9.41 14.73 2.62
N PHE A 83 -8.46 14.10 1.94
CA PHE A 83 -8.60 12.73 1.47
C PHE A 83 -8.81 11.73 2.62
N PHE A 84 -7.91 11.73 3.61
CA PHE A 84 -7.98 10.77 4.70
C PHE A 84 -9.07 11.03 5.73
N ALA A 85 -9.70 12.20 5.74
CA ALA A 85 -10.86 12.47 6.59
C ALA A 85 -12.06 11.54 6.30
N GLY A 86 -12.14 11.00 5.08
CA GLY A 86 -13.18 10.07 4.63
C GLY A 86 -12.79 8.59 4.67
N ILE A 87 -11.55 8.24 5.02
CA ILE A 87 -11.00 6.89 4.93
C ILE A 87 -10.96 6.22 6.30
N ASP A 88 -11.43 4.97 6.38
CA ASP A 88 -11.43 4.19 7.62
C ASP A 88 -10.12 3.40 7.81
N ALA A 89 -9.54 2.89 6.72
CA ALA A 89 -8.28 2.14 6.74
C ALA A 89 -7.42 2.45 5.51
N ALA A 90 -6.11 2.35 5.66
CA ALA A 90 -5.16 2.52 4.58
C ALA A 90 -4.08 1.44 4.60
N ASN A 91 -3.80 0.87 3.43
CA ASN A 91 -2.58 0.11 3.18
C ASN A 91 -1.65 1.01 2.36
N VAL A 92 -0.52 1.38 2.94
CA VAL A 92 0.44 2.28 2.32
C VAL A 92 1.66 1.50 1.83
N ASP A 93 1.97 1.67 0.56
CA ASP A 93 3.16 1.08 -0.05
C ASP A 93 4.44 1.84 0.34
N LEU A 94 5.14 1.39 1.37
CA LEU A 94 6.52 1.80 1.62
C LEU A 94 7.45 0.95 0.75
N LYS A 95 7.73 1.43 -0.46
CA LYS A 95 8.34 0.60 -1.52
C LYS A 95 9.82 0.27 -1.28
N ALA A 96 10.53 1.07 -0.50
CA ALA A 96 11.93 0.90 -0.11
C ALA A 96 12.28 1.88 1.01
N PHE A 97 13.50 1.80 1.54
CA PHE A 97 13.96 2.72 2.59
C PHE A 97 15.21 3.50 2.19
N THR A 98 15.38 3.74 0.88
CA THR A 98 16.47 4.55 0.32
C THR A 98 15.97 5.54 -0.70
N GLU A 99 16.51 6.78 -0.65
CA GLU A 99 16.27 7.80 -1.67
C GLU A 99 16.71 7.35 -3.07
N ARG A 100 17.78 6.55 -3.16
CA ARG A 100 18.27 5.99 -4.42
C ARG A 100 17.17 5.19 -5.12
N PHE A 101 16.51 4.29 -4.39
CA PHE A 101 15.42 3.47 -4.94
C PHE A 101 14.24 4.33 -5.37
N TYR A 102 13.81 5.23 -4.50
CA TYR A 102 12.67 6.11 -4.80
C TYR A 102 12.92 6.95 -6.05
N ARG A 103 14.09 7.60 -6.18
CA ARG A 103 14.41 8.43 -7.35
C ARG A 103 14.58 7.63 -8.64
N HIS A 104 15.32 6.53 -8.61
CA HIS A 104 15.69 5.81 -9.83
C HIS A 104 14.68 4.75 -10.26
N VAL A 105 13.94 4.15 -9.33
CA VAL A 105 13.01 3.05 -9.60
C VAL A 105 11.56 3.52 -9.54
N CYS A 106 11.19 4.33 -8.56
CA CYS A 106 9.84 4.85 -8.42
C CYS A 106 9.59 6.15 -9.21
N GLY A 107 10.60 7.00 -9.38
CA GLY A 107 10.46 8.34 -9.93
C GLY A 107 9.80 9.30 -8.93
N ALA A 108 10.12 9.14 -7.63
CA ALA A 108 9.55 9.85 -6.49
C ALA A 108 10.63 10.11 -5.43
N GLU A 109 10.25 10.58 -4.26
CA GLU A 109 11.10 10.80 -3.09
C GLU A 109 10.57 9.99 -1.90
N LEU A 110 11.44 9.57 -1.00
CA LEU A 110 11.08 8.77 0.18
C LEU A 110 10.38 9.63 1.25
N ALA A 111 10.89 10.83 1.50
CA ALA A 111 10.45 11.67 2.61
C ALA A 111 8.93 11.95 2.63
N PRO A 112 8.25 12.29 1.52
CA PRO A 112 6.80 12.51 1.53
C PRO A 112 5.98 11.28 1.94
N VAL A 113 6.48 10.07 1.64
CA VAL A 113 5.81 8.82 2.03
C VAL A 113 5.95 8.59 3.54
N LEU A 114 7.15 8.80 4.09
CA LEU A 114 7.38 8.71 5.53
C LEU A 114 6.54 9.72 6.30
N ASP A 115 6.44 10.96 5.79
CA ASP A 115 5.60 12.01 6.38
C ASP A 115 4.11 11.62 6.38
N THR A 116 3.63 11.01 5.29
CA THR A 116 2.25 10.50 5.23
C THR A 116 2.01 9.36 6.23
N LEU A 117 2.94 8.43 6.38
CA LEU A 117 2.83 7.35 7.36
C LEU A 117 2.75 7.89 8.81
N VAL A 118 3.62 8.85 9.15
CA VAL A 118 3.62 9.50 10.46
C VAL A 118 2.32 10.26 10.71
N TYR A 119 1.84 11.02 9.72
CA TYR A 119 0.57 11.72 9.78
C TYR A 119 -0.60 10.76 10.04
N LEU A 120 -0.72 9.70 9.25
CA LEU A 120 -1.79 8.70 9.42
C LEU A 120 -1.79 8.12 10.83
N LYS A 121 -0.61 7.79 11.34
CA LYS A 121 -0.47 7.18 12.67
C LYS A 121 -0.76 8.11 13.83
N ARG A 122 -0.35 9.39 13.74
CA ARG A 122 -0.37 10.32 14.86
C ARG A 122 -1.56 11.27 14.85
N GLU A 123 -2.02 11.66 13.65
CA GLU A 123 -3.01 12.74 13.49
C GLU A 123 -4.40 12.22 13.07
N THR A 124 -4.53 10.90 12.79
CA THR A 124 -5.79 10.34 12.30
C THR A 124 -6.24 9.12 13.10
N ARG A 125 -7.47 8.65 12.84
CA ARG A 125 -8.00 7.38 13.34
C ARG A 125 -7.97 6.28 12.28
N VAL A 126 -7.37 6.54 11.13
CA VAL A 126 -7.26 5.58 10.03
C VAL A 126 -6.48 4.36 10.50
N TRP A 127 -7.03 3.17 10.33
CA TRP A 127 -6.28 1.95 10.54
C TRP A 127 -5.17 1.84 9.48
N LEU A 128 -3.93 1.79 9.94
CA LEU A 128 -2.76 1.81 9.05
C LEU A 128 -2.11 0.43 8.96
N GLU A 129 -1.91 -0.03 7.74
CA GLU A 129 -1.03 -1.15 7.38
C GLU A 129 0.00 -0.71 6.34
N ILE A 130 1.13 -1.40 6.26
CA ILE A 130 2.22 -1.09 5.35
C ILE A 130 2.50 -2.30 4.46
N THR A 131 2.70 -2.08 3.16
CA THR A 131 3.17 -3.11 2.23
C THR A 131 4.51 -2.72 1.61
N THR A 132 5.45 -3.66 1.57
CA THR A 132 6.73 -3.53 0.87
C THR A 132 6.92 -4.69 -0.10
N LEU A 133 6.93 -4.39 -1.39
CA LEU A 133 7.29 -5.35 -2.43
C LEU A 133 8.80 -5.50 -2.45
N LEU A 134 9.32 -6.67 -2.12
CA LEU A 134 10.76 -6.93 -2.12
C LEU A 134 11.24 -7.34 -3.51
N ILE A 135 12.26 -6.63 -4.01
CA ILE A 135 12.84 -6.83 -5.34
C ILE A 135 14.30 -7.26 -5.17
N PRO A 136 14.69 -8.44 -5.66
CA PRO A 136 16.05 -8.96 -5.49
C PRO A 136 17.13 -8.00 -6.00
N GLY A 137 18.07 -7.68 -5.10
CA GLY A 137 19.21 -6.79 -5.38
C GLY A 137 18.88 -5.30 -5.43
N GLU A 138 17.64 -4.88 -5.14
CA GLU A 138 17.24 -3.46 -5.13
C GLU A 138 16.94 -2.95 -3.72
N ASN A 139 16.02 -3.60 -3.00
CA ASN A 139 15.55 -3.17 -1.67
C ASN A 139 15.45 -4.33 -0.66
N ASP A 140 16.09 -5.46 -0.93
CA ASP A 140 16.02 -6.68 -0.13
C ASP A 140 17.27 -6.95 0.75
N SER A 141 18.18 -5.97 0.86
CA SER A 141 19.37 -6.11 1.72
C SER A 141 18.99 -6.07 3.21
N ASP A 142 19.72 -6.85 4.04
CA ASP A 142 19.51 -6.87 5.49
C ASP A 142 19.67 -5.48 6.12
N ALA A 143 20.61 -4.68 5.65
CA ALA A 143 20.86 -3.35 6.17
C ALA A 143 19.67 -2.40 5.91
N GLU A 144 19.07 -2.45 4.73
CA GLU A 144 17.91 -1.62 4.39
C GLU A 144 16.66 -2.09 5.13
N LEU A 145 16.43 -3.39 5.18
CA LEU A 145 15.31 -3.99 5.92
C LEU A 145 15.42 -3.72 7.42
N ASP A 146 16.62 -3.77 8.01
CA ASP A 146 16.86 -3.43 9.42
C ASP A 146 16.55 -1.95 9.69
N ALA A 147 17.04 -1.05 8.85
CA ALA A 147 16.78 0.38 8.99
C ALA A 147 15.29 0.71 8.87
N MET A 148 14.60 0.15 7.86
CA MET A 148 13.18 0.34 7.62
C MET A 148 12.34 -0.16 8.80
N THR A 149 12.57 -1.38 9.26
CA THR A 149 11.73 -2.00 10.30
C THR A 149 11.98 -1.39 11.67
N ARG A 150 13.20 -0.93 11.98
CA ARG A 150 13.48 -0.12 13.18
C ARG A 150 12.76 1.21 13.14
N TRP A 151 12.75 1.88 11.99
CA TRP A 151 12.03 3.13 11.82
C TRP A 151 10.52 2.93 12.02
N ILE A 152 9.93 1.90 11.40
CA ILE A 152 8.51 1.58 11.59
C ILE A 152 8.20 1.34 13.08
N ALA A 153 9.00 0.52 13.77
CA ALA A 153 8.79 0.23 15.19
C ALA A 153 8.89 1.49 16.07
N ALA A 154 9.84 2.39 15.76
CA ALA A 154 10.08 3.61 16.55
C ALA A 154 9.04 4.71 16.28
N GLU A 155 8.72 4.98 15.02
CA GLU A 155 7.87 6.10 14.62
C GLU A 155 6.37 5.77 14.60
N LEU A 156 6.03 4.53 14.23
CA LEU A 156 4.64 4.11 14.03
C LEU A 156 4.18 3.10 15.10
N GLY A 157 5.12 2.49 15.80
CA GLY A 157 4.87 1.53 16.86
C GLY A 157 4.85 0.06 16.40
N PRO A 158 4.96 -0.87 17.38
CA PRO A 158 5.13 -2.30 17.11
C PRO A 158 3.90 -2.99 16.55
N ASP A 159 2.74 -2.36 16.64
CA ASP A 159 1.45 -2.96 16.29
C ASP A 159 0.96 -2.60 14.88
N VAL A 160 1.73 -1.83 14.10
CA VAL A 160 1.40 -1.55 12.70
C VAL A 160 1.72 -2.80 11.86
N PRO A 161 0.73 -3.40 11.18
CA PRO A 161 0.97 -4.55 10.34
C PRO A 161 1.88 -4.20 9.16
N LEU A 162 2.88 -5.06 8.93
CA LEU A 162 3.81 -4.96 7.81
C LEU A 162 3.70 -6.20 6.92
N HIS A 163 3.46 -5.99 5.64
CA HIS A 163 3.36 -7.04 4.63
C HIS A 163 4.57 -6.98 3.70
N PHE A 164 5.35 -8.05 3.64
CA PHE A 164 6.37 -8.24 2.63
C PHE A 164 5.81 -9.08 1.49
N SER A 165 5.74 -8.52 0.28
CA SER A 165 5.21 -9.20 -0.90
C SER A 165 6.34 -9.57 -1.87
N ALA A 166 6.21 -10.74 -2.51
CA ALA A 166 7.15 -11.17 -3.54
C ALA A 166 6.92 -10.41 -4.85
N PHE A 167 8.00 -9.91 -5.40
CA PHE A 167 8.04 -9.33 -6.74
C PHE A 167 8.08 -10.45 -7.79
N HIS A 168 7.46 -10.24 -8.93
CA HIS A 168 7.68 -10.95 -10.18
C HIS A 168 8.02 -9.96 -11.30
N PRO A 169 8.83 -10.38 -12.31
CA PRO A 169 9.20 -9.53 -13.44
C PRO A 169 7.97 -8.98 -14.15
N ASP A 170 7.92 -7.66 -14.30
CA ASP A 170 6.82 -7.01 -14.99
C ASP A 170 7.24 -5.64 -15.57
N TRP A 171 6.50 -5.18 -16.56
CA TRP A 171 6.61 -3.91 -17.30
C TRP A 171 8.05 -3.58 -17.70
N LYS A 172 8.70 -2.61 -17.02
CA LYS A 172 10.07 -2.16 -17.34
C LYS A 172 11.14 -2.83 -16.49
N MET A 173 10.79 -3.77 -15.64
CA MET A 173 11.71 -4.49 -14.75
C MET A 173 11.58 -6.00 -14.98
N THR A 174 11.99 -6.43 -16.16
CA THR A 174 11.96 -7.84 -16.59
C THR A 174 13.34 -8.51 -16.50
N ASP A 175 14.36 -7.77 -16.09
CA ASP A 175 15.76 -8.19 -15.96
C ASP A 175 16.10 -8.75 -14.57
N ARG A 176 15.12 -8.83 -13.66
CA ARG A 176 15.28 -9.35 -12.31
C ARG A 176 14.50 -10.65 -12.13
N PRO A 177 15.04 -11.61 -11.35
CA PRO A 177 14.27 -12.80 -11.01
C PRO A 177 13.09 -12.46 -10.04
N ALA A 178 12.09 -13.33 -10.02
CA ALA A 178 11.07 -13.28 -8.98
C ALA A 178 11.69 -13.44 -7.58
N THR A 179 11.08 -12.84 -6.57
CA THR A 179 11.59 -12.89 -5.19
C THR A 179 11.46 -14.30 -4.61
N PRO A 180 12.55 -14.92 -4.18
CA PRO A 180 12.49 -16.22 -3.53
C PRO A 180 11.71 -16.15 -2.21
N PRO A 181 10.89 -17.17 -1.86
CA PRO A 181 10.18 -17.20 -0.56
C PRO A 181 11.10 -17.04 0.65
N ALA A 182 12.33 -17.57 0.59
CA ALA A 182 13.33 -17.42 1.65
C ALA A 182 13.70 -15.96 1.94
N THR A 183 13.65 -15.07 0.95
CA THR A 183 13.87 -13.62 1.13
C THR A 183 12.78 -13.02 1.99
N LEU A 184 11.51 -13.37 1.76
CA LEU A 184 10.38 -12.89 2.56
C LEU A 184 10.44 -13.42 3.98
N THR A 185 10.73 -14.72 4.16
CA THR A 185 10.88 -15.34 5.48
C THR A 185 12.00 -14.66 6.28
N ARG A 186 13.14 -14.37 5.65
CA ARG A 186 14.26 -13.64 6.25
C ARG A 186 13.86 -12.22 6.65
N ALA A 187 13.20 -11.47 5.77
CA ALA A 187 12.72 -10.12 6.04
C ALA A 187 11.72 -10.10 7.22
N ARG A 188 10.78 -11.06 7.23
CA ARG A 188 9.81 -11.24 8.33
C ARG A 188 10.52 -11.47 9.67
N HIS A 189 11.46 -12.39 9.74
CA HIS A 189 12.21 -12.66 10.98
C HIS A 189 13.00 -11.44 11.45
N LEU A 190 13.59 -10.67 10.53
CA LEU A 190 14.31 -9.46 10.85
C LEU A 190 13.36 -8.39 11.43
N ALA A 191 12.21 -8.17 10.81
CA ALA A 191 11.21 -7.23 11.28
C ALA A 191 10.68 -7.59 12.69
N MET A 192 10.42 -8.87 12.94
CA MET A 192 9.98 -9.34 14.25
C MET A 192 11.08 -9.16 15.33
N ARG A 193 12.35 -9.41 14.99
CA ARG A 193 13.48 -9.13 15.91
C ARG A 193 13.59 -7.64 16.24
N ASN A 194 13.19 -6.76 15.34
CA ASN A 194 13.17 -5.31 15.55
C ASN A 194 11.91 -4.83 16.31
N GLY A 195 11.07 -5.77 16.77
CA GLY A 195 9.95 -5.51 17.67
C GLY A 195 8.58 -5.40 17.01
N LEU A 196 8.46 -5.57 15.68
CA LEU A 196 7.16 -5.60 15.01
C LEU A 196 6.43 -6.90 15.32
N ARG A 197 5.15 -6.80 15.70
CA ARG A 197 4.32 -7.93 16.14
C ARG A 197 3.58 -8.61 15.00
N TYR A 198 3.14 -7.84 14.02
CA TYR A 198 2.29 -8.29 12.92
C TYR A 198 3.05 -8.13 11.60
N VAL A 199 3.74 -9.21 11.19
CA VAL A 199 4.54 -9.21 9.95
C VAL A 199 4.13 -10.40 9.10
N TYR A 200 3.70 -10.10 7.88
CA TYR A 200 3.12 -11.07 6.95
C TYR A 200 3.95 -11.21 5.68
N THR A 201 3.81 -12.36 5.02
CA THR A 201 4.37 -12.62 3.69
C THR A 201 3.25 -12.77 2.67
N GLY A 202 3.38 -12.16 1.51
CA GLY A 202 2.39 -12.15 0.43
C GLY A 202 2.96 -12.58 -0.93
N ASN A 203 2.09 -12.97 -1.84
CA ASN A 203 2.42 -13.50 -3.17
C ASN A 203 3.27 -14.78 -3.14
N VAL A 204 3.25 -15.52 -2.02
CA VAL A 204 3.89 -16.82 -1.83
C VAL A 204 2.98 -17.74 -1.01
N HIS A 205 3.16 -19.05 -1.13
CA HIS A 205 2.51 -20.01 -0.24
C HIS A 205 3.35 -20.16 1.03
N ASP A 206 2.98 -19.43 2.07
CA ASP A 206 3.61 -19.48 3.40
C ASP A 206 2.52 -19.50 4.47
N ALA A 207 2.18 -20.71 4.97
CA ALA A 207 1.13 -20.88 5.96
C ALA A 207 1.44 -20.18 7.30
N VAL A 208 2.72 -20.03 7.63
CA VAL A 208 3.16 -19.37 8.88
C VAL A 208 3.19 -17.86 8.72
N GLY A 209 3.75 -17.38 7.61
CA GLY A 209 3.88 -15.96 7.34
C GLY A 209 2.59 -15.31 6.82
N GLY A 210 1.64 -16.10 6.31
CA GLY A 210 0.34 -15.61 5.82
C GLY A 210 -0.79 -15.62 6.85
N SER A 211 -0.51 -15.93 8.12
CA SER A 211 -1.54 -16.09 9.17
C SER A 211 -1.19 -15.30 10.43
N THR A 212 -2.25 -14.85 11.13
CA THR A 212 -2.16 -14.30 12.50
C THR A 212 -2.43 -15.42 13.49
N TRP A 213 -1.57 -15.54 14.52
CA TRP A 213 -1.68 -16.54 15.59
C TRP A 213 -1.85 -15.86 16.95
#